data_5032e292049d0a523ad3063b6362151f
#
_entry.id   5032e292049d0a523ad3063b6362151f
#
_cell.length_a   1.000
_cell.length_b   1.000
_cell.length_c   1.000
_cell.angle_alpha   90.00
_cell.angle_beta   90.00
_cell.angle_gamma   90.00
#
_symmetry.space_group_name_H-M   'P 1'
#
loop_
_entity.id
_entity.type
_entity.pdbx_description
1 polymer ?
#
loop_
_entity_poly.entity_id
_entity_poly.type
_entity_poly.pdbx_seq_one_letter_code
_entity_poly.pdbx_strand_id
1 'polypeptide(L)'
;AMRAGVDWLEAGTPFILAEGLHGVRALRKAFPDVPIVADLKTMDGGYLEAEMMAKAGATHVVVMARAHEETVRCVVKAGKDFGVKVMGDNLGCPDMVDGAKQLEDLGCDYIVHHIGYDERRGIAARGLRMPSPLDQLKEIVRAVNIPVQAVGGLTLEQAIQCPLYGAPLVVLGAPLTIDADAFKTADGDLESSLRLICQKIHSYGDVPMTSNH
;
A
#
# COMPACT_ATOMS: atom_id res chain seq x y z
N ALA A 1 -7.01 -5.44 14.45
CA ALA A 1 -6.46 -5.96 13.20
C ALA A 1 -5.67 -7.25 13.43
N MET A 2 -4.60 -7.25 14.24
CA MET A 2 -3.71 -8.42 14.44
C MET A 2 -4.46 -9.68 14.91
N ARG A 3 -5.39 -9.56 15.88
CA ARG A 3 -6.23 -10.71 16.30
C ARG A 3 -7.12 -11.26 15.20
N ALA A 4 -7.40 -10.47 14.19
CA ALA A 4 -8.19 -10.89 13.02
C ALA A 4 -7.37 -11.63 11.95
N GLY A 5 -6.03 -11.64 12.05
CA GLY A 5 -5.15 -12.31 11.10
C GLY A 5 -4.55 -11.39 10.04
N VAL A 6 -4.54 -10.07 10.27
CA VAL A 6 -3.83 -9.11 9.40
C VAL A 6 -2.33 -9.36 9.53
N ASP A 7 -1.61 -9.40 8.41
CA ASP A 7 -0.20 -9.78 8.36
C ASP A 7 0.74 -8.59 8.62
N TRP A 8 0.40 -7.41 8.09
CA TRP A 8 1.20 -6.20 8.19
C TRP A 8 0.37 -5.05 8.76
N LEU A 9 1.01 -4.10 9.41
CA LEU A 9 0.39 -2.85 9.84
C LEU A 9 0.87 -1.70 8.95
N GLU A 10 -0.02 -0.76 8.68
CA GLU A 10 0.33 0.45 7.96
C GLU A 10 0.09 1.69 8.82
N ALA A 11 1.15 2.47 9.00
CA ALA A 11 1.06 3.85 9.44
C ALA A 11 0.72 4.70 8.22
N GLY A 12 -0.58 4.89 7.96
CA GLY A 12 -1.06 5.63 6.80
C GLY A 12 -0.71 7.12 6.87
N THR A 13 -0.72 7.80 5.72
CA THR A 13 -0.34 9.21 5.61
C THR A 13 -1.04 10.11 6.63
N PRO A 14 -2.39 10.04 6.83
CA PRO A 14 -3.05 10.88 7.82
C PRO A 14 -2.58 10.62 9.26
N PHE A 15 -2.27 9.37 9.60
CA PHE A 15 -1.74 9.01 10.91
C PHE A 15 -0.34 9.58 11.12
N ILE A 16 0.53 9.50 10.10
CA ILE A 16 1.89 10.05 10.16
C ILE A 16 1.85 11.56 10.26
N LEU A 17 0.95 12.24 9.53
CA LEU A 17 0.77 13.69 9.62
C LEU A 17 0.32 14.15 11.01
N ALA A 18 -0.54 13.37 11.67
CA ALA A 18 -1.04 13.68 13.00
C ALA A 18 -0.03 13.38 14.11
N GLU A 19 0.62 12.20 14.06
CA GLU A 19 1.43 11.64 15.16
C GLU A 19 2.95 11.68 14.89
N GLY A 20 3.35 11.85 13.63
CA GLY A 20 4.76 11.84 13.24
C GLY A 20 5.46 10.52 13.60
N LEU A 21 6.74 10.63 13.94
CA LEU A 21 7.57 9.49 14.34
C LEU A 21 7.12 8.82 15.65
N HIS A 22 6.37 9.54 16.49
CA HIS A 22 5.84 8.99 17.74
C HIS A 22 4.86 7.85 17.45
N GLY A 23 4.00 8.01 16.44
CA GLY A 23 3.06 7.00 16.01
C GLY A 23 3.74 5.73 15.54
N VAL A 24 4.75 5.85 14.68
CA VAL A 24 5.52 4.70 14.17
C VAL A 24 6.25 3.97 15.30
N ARG A 25 6.88 4.70 16.22
CA ARG A 25 7.52 4.11 17.42
C ARG A 25 6.52 3.41 18.33
N ALA A 26 5.32 3.97 18.50
CA ALA A 26 4.27 3.36 19.31
C ALA A 26 3.78 2.05 18.68
N LEU A 27 3.59 2.00 17.36
CA LEU A 27 3.26 0.77 16.64
C LEU A 27 4.37 -0.28 16.80
N ARG A 28 5.64 0.10 16.59
CA ARG A 28 6.78 -0.83 16.76
C ARG A 28 6.88 -1.36 18.17
N LYS A 29 6.67 -0.51 19.18
CA LYS A 29 6.67 -0.94 20.60
C LYS A 29 5.55 -1.93 20.90
N ALA A 30 4.36 -1.72 20.34
CA ALA A 30 3.20 -2.58 20.55
C ALA A 30 3.29 -3.90 19.77
N PHE A 31 3.97 -3.89 18.61
CA PHE A 31 4.08 -5.02 17.68
C PHE A 31 5.53 -5.21 17.22
N PRO A 32 6.41 -5.76 18.08
CA PRO A 32 7.86 -5.81 17.82
C PRO A 32 8.26 -6.59 16.56
N ASP A 33 7.51 -7.62 16.21
CA ASP A 33 7.85 -8.57 15.14
C ASP A 33 6.99 -8.40 13.86
N VAL A 34 6.02 -7.49 13.89
CA VAL A 34 5.09 -7.29 12.75
C VAL A 34 5.71 -6.33 11.74
N PRO A 35 5.64 -6.60 10.42
CA PRO A 35 5.99 -5.62 9.42
C PRO A 35 5.15 -4.34 9.53
N ILE A 36 5.81 -3.18 9.50
CA ILE A 36 5.17 -1.87 9.58
C ILE A 36 5.52 -1.07 8.34
N VAL A 37 4.51 -0.72 7.56
CA VAL A 37 4.62 0.18 6.41
C VAL A 37 4.46 1.62 6.88
N ALA A 38 5.41 2.49 6.56
CA ALA A 38 5.26 3.94 6.71
C ALA A 38 4.86 4.54 5.36
N ASP A 39 3.57 4.81 5.21
CA ASP A 39 3.01 5.41 3.98
C ASP A 39 3.15 6.92 3.99
N LEU A 40 4.37 7.39 3.72
CA LEU A 40 4.75 8.80 3.65
C LEU A 40 4.27 9.49 2.37
N LYS A 41 4.10 8.73 1.28
CA LYS A 41 3.95 9.27 -0.07
C LYS A 41 5.06 10.26 -0.41
N THR A 42 6.31 9.84 -0.14
CA THR A 42 7.50 10.69 -0.31
C THR A 42 7.59 11.26 -1.72
N MET A 43 7.70 12.58 -1.81
CA MET A 43 7.86 13.34 -3.05
C MET A 43 9.21 14.04 -3.17
N ASP A 44 9.89 14.28 -2.05
CA ASP A 44 11.22 14.91 -1.97
C ASP A 44 11.86 14.56 -0.62
N GLY A 45 13.17 14.85 -0.47
CA GLY A 45 13.88 14.51 0.77
C GLY A 45 14.01 13.01 1.03
N GLY A 46 13.97 12.18 0.00
CA GLY A 46 13.76 10.74 0.07
C GLY A 46 14.66 9.99 1.03
N TYR A 47 15.98 10.29 1.03
CA TYR A 47 16.89 9.61 1.96
C TYR A 47 16.58 9.93 3.42
N LEU A 48 16.38 11.22 3.73
CA LEU A 48 16.10 11.68 5.09
C LEU A 48 14.79 11.11 5.64
N GLU A 49 13.71 11.16 4.85
CA GLU A 49 12.41 10.65 5.26
C GLU A 49 12.46 9.14 5.51
N ALA A 50 13.07 8.38 4.61
CA ALA A 50 13.24 6.95 4.76
C ALA A 50 14.09 6.58 5.99
N GLU A 51 15.20 7.28 6.21
CA GLU A 51 16.05 7.14 7.40
C GLU A 51 15.25 7.37 8.70
N MET A 52 14.47 8.45 8.74
CA MET A 52 13.65 8.80 9.91
C MET A 52 12.65 7.69 10.25
N MET A 53 11.97 7.14 9.25
CA MET A 53 10.98 6.07 9.43
C MET A 53 11.65 4.74 9.82
N ALA A 54 12.77 4.40 9.19
CA ALA A 54 13.57 3.22 9.55
C ALA A 54 14.00 3.27 11.03
N LYS A 55 14.56 4.41 11.46
CA LYS A 55 14.97 4.64 12.87
C LYS A 55 13.78 4.67 13.84
N ALA A 56 12.58 4.98 13.37
CA ALA A 56 11.35 4.89 14.18
C ALA A 56 10.81 3.46 14.28
N GLY A 57 11.30 2.53 13.46
CA GLY A 57 10.93 1.11 13.48
C GLY A 57 10.02 0.67 12.33
N ALA A 58 9.84 1.47 11.28
CA ALA A 58 9.24 1.01 10.05
C ALA A 58 10.10 -0.08 9.41
N THR A 59 9.48 -1.03 8.72
CA THR A 59 10.14 -2.06 7.91
C THR A 59 10.01 -1.79 6.42
N HIS A 60 9.03 -0.96 6.06
CA HIS A 60 8.74 -0.57 4.68
C HIS A 60 8.47 0.93 4.64
N VAL A 61 8.86 1.58 3.55
CA VAL A 61 8.61 3.01 3.29
C VAL A 61 8.05 3.19 1.89
N VAL A 62 7.13 4.14 1.73
CA VAL A 62 6.46 4.40 0.45
C VAL A 62 7.01 5.65 -0.21
N VAL A 63 7.38 5.54 -1.50
CA VAL A 63 7.80 6.66 -2.37
C VAL A 63 6.92 6.72 -3.61
N MET A 64 6.64 7.94 -4.08
CA MET A 64 5.77 8.16 -5.23
C MET A 64 6.51 8.03 -6.55
N ALA A 65 5.91 7.37 -7.56
CA ALA A 65 6.40 7.39 -8.94
C ALA A 65 6.40 8.79 -9.55
N ARG A 66 5.56 9.68 -9.02
CA ARG A 66 5.47 11.09 -9.45
C ARG A 66 6.56 11.99 -8.87
N ALA A 67 7.38 11.46 -7.95
CA ALA A 67 8.57 12.15 -7.49
C ALA A 67 9.65 12.17 -8.59
N HIS A 68 10.65 13.05 -8.43
CA HIS A 68 11.82 13.01 -9.29
C HIS A 68 12.56 11.67 -9.12
N GLU A 69 13.11 11.10 -10.19
CA GLU A 69 13.83 9.82 -10.14
C GLU A 69 14.93 9.79 -9.06
N GLU A 70 15.64 10.90 -8.87
CA GLU A 70 16.65 10.98 -7.83
C GLU A 70 16.07 10.86 -6.41
N THR A 71 14.83 11.31 -6.19
CA THR A 71 14.14 11.07 -4.91
C THR A 71 13.90 9.59 -4.70
N VAL A 72 13.43 8.88 -5.72
CA VAL A 72 13.23 7.41 -5.65
C VAL A 72 14.56 6.70 -5.39
N ARG A 73 15.64 7.06 -6.12
CA ARG A 73 16.99 6.50 -5.90
C ARG A 73 17.49 6.76 -4.48
N CYS A 74 17.21 7.94 -3.93
CA CYS A 74 17.58 8.29 -2.56
C CYS A 74 16.83 7.44 -1.53
N VAL A 75 15.53 7.19 -1.72
CA VAL A 75 14.76 6.29 -0.85
C VAL A 75 15.28 4.85 -0.95
N VAL A 76 15.54 4.36 -2.17
CA VAL A 76 16.12 3.02 -2.40
C VAL A 76 17.49 2.88 -1.74
N LYS A 77 18.32 3.93 -1.83
CA LYS A 77 19.62 3.94 -1.14
C LYS A 77 19.44 3.86 0.38
N ALA A 78 18.57 4.68 0.96
CA ALA A 78 18.26 4.63 2.39
C ALA A 78 17.70 3.26 2.79
N GLY A 79 16.85 2.66 1.96
CA GLY A 79 16.35 1.30 2.16
C GLY A 79 17.47 0.28 2.35
N LYS A 80 18.48 0.33 1.49
CA LYS A 80 19.69 -0.53 1.59
C LYS A 80 20.53 -0.23 2.82
N ASP A 81 20.73 1.05 3.13
CA ASP A 81 21.59 1.49 4.24
C ASP A 81 20.97 1.16 5.62
N PHE A 82 19.65 1.18 5.75
CA PHE A 82 18.92 0.97 7.01
C PHE A 82 18.14 -0.36 7.07
N GLY A 83 18.19 -1.17 6.03
CA GLY A 83 17.53 -2.47 6.01
C GLY A 83 15.99 -2.41 5.94
N VAL A 84 15.42 -1.34 5.37
CA VAL A 84 13.99 -1.23 5.11
C VAL A 84 13.67 -1.44 3.64
N LYS A 85 12.51 -2.00 3.35
CA LYS A 85 12.01 -2.23 2.00
C LYS A 85 11.35 -0.98 1.43
N VAL A 86 11.48 -0.81 0.13
CA VAL A 86 10.94 0.36 -0.57
C VAL A 86 9.75 -0.06 -1.43
N MET A 87 8.62 0.59 -1.20
CA MET A 87 7.37 0.38 -1.92
C MET A 87 7.12 1.60 -2.82
N GLY A 88 7.14 1.38 -4.12
CA GLY A 88 6.89 2.43 -5.11
C GLY A 88 5.39 2.55 -5.43
N ASP A 89 4.80 3.71 -5.18
CA ASP A 89 3.37 3.99 -5.39
C ASP A 89 3.15 4.71 -6.72
N ASN A 90 2.35 4.10 -7.61
CA ASN A 90 2.03 4.64 -8.93
C ASN A 90 0.82 5.60 -8.96
N LEU A 91 0.31 6.00 -7.79
CA LEU A 91 -0.80 6.95 -7.67
C LEU A 91 -0.60 8.19 -8.55
N GLY A 92 -1.59 8.49 -9.38
CA GLY A 92 -1.61 9.68 -10.22
C GLY A 92 -0.64 9.64 -11.41
N CYS A 93 -0.06 8.49 -11.73
CA CYS A 93 0.69 8.33 -12.98
C CYS A 93 -0.27 8.44 -14.17
N PRO A 94 0.11 9.13 -15.25
CA PRO A 94 -0.67 9.15 -16.49
C PRO A 94 -0.82 7.76 -17.11
N ASP A 95 0.23 6.96 -17.04
CA ASP A 95 0.26 5.55 -17.34
C ASP A 95 0.73 4.78 -16.10
N MET A 96 -0.17 3.98 -15.54
CA MET A 96 0.10 3.24 -14.30
C MET A 96 1.06 2.07 -14.51
N VAL A 97 1.06 1.48 -15.72
CA VAL A 97 1.94 0.37 -16.08
C VAL A 97 3.37 0.87 -16.23
N ASP A 98 3.55 1.96 -16.96
CA ASP A 98 4.87 2.58 -17.14
C ASP A 98 5.43 3.10 -15.81
N GLY A 99 4.57 3.69 -14.96
CA GLY A 99 4.98 4.10 -13.60
C GLY A 99 5.46 2.92 -12.75
N ALA A 100 4.80 1.76 -12.84
CA ALA A 100 5.21 0.56 -12.12
C ALA A 100 6.57 0.03 -12.62
N LYS A 101 6.79 -0.04 -13.94
CA LYS A 101 8.07 -0.44 -14.54
C LYS A 101 9.21 0.49 -14.12
N GLN A 102 8.97 1.80 -14.21
CA GLN A 102 9.96 2.80 -13.79
C GLN A 102 10.38 2.62 -12.32
N LEU A 103 9.43 2.36 -11.42
CA LEU A 103 9.71 2.11 -10.01
C LEU A 103 10.54 0.84 -9.80
N GLU A 104 10.23 -0.25 -10.51
CA GLU A 104 11.04 -1.47 -10.49
C GLU A 104 12.46 -1.22 -11.01
N ASP A 105 12.62 -0.53 -12.14
CA ASP A 105 13.91 -0.19 -12.73
C ASP A 105 14.76 0.71 -11.81
N LEU A 106 14.12 1.56 -11.01
CA LEU A 106 14.77 2.39 -10.01
C LEU A 106 15.16 1.61 -8.74
N GLY A 107 14.70 0.36 -8.60
CA GLY A 107 15.11 -0.55 -7.55
C GLY A 107 14.16 -0.63 -6.36
N CYS A 108 12.90 -0.28 -6.50
CA CYS A 108 11.88 -0.55 -5.50
C CYS A 108 11.70 -2.06 -5.28
N ASP A 109 11.36 -2.46 -4.06
CA ASP A 109 11.12 -3.87 -3.71
C ASP A 109 9.67 -4.31 -3.97
N TYR A 110 8.72 -3.37 -4.03
CA TYR A 110 7.29 -3.59 -4.21
C TYR A 110 6.68 -2.48 -5.07
N ILE A 111 5.60 -2.82 -5.77
CA ILE A 111 4.73 -1.82 -6.40
C ILE A 111 3.45 -1.67 -5.58
N VAL A 112 3.05 -0.43 -5.32
CA VAL A 112 1.74 -0.08 -4.78
C VAL A 112 0.89 0.43 -5.96
N HIS A 113 -0.03 -0.42 -6.44
CA HIS A 113 -0.99 -0.02 -7.46
C HIS A 113 -2.19 0.65 -6.80
N HIS A 114 -2.29 1.97 -6.97
CA HIS A 114 -3.11 2.83 -6.13
C HIS A 114 -4.05 3.71 -6.94
N ILE A 115 -5.35 3.56 -6.72
CA ILE A 115 -6.36 4.50 -7.21
C ILE A 115 -6.75 5.45 -6.08
N GLY A 116 -6.53 6.75 -6.31
CA GLY A 116 -6.67 7.78 -5.30
C GLY A 116 -8.09 7.94 -4.72
N TYR A 117 -8.17 8.35 -3.47
CA TYR A 117 -9.45 8.64 -2.81
C TYR A 117 -10.22 9.77 -3.49
N ASP A 118 -9.56 10.91 -3.72
CA ASP A 118 -10.18 12.08 -4.36
C ASP A 118 -10.52 11.82 -5.82
N GLU A 119 -9.67 11.08 -6.54
CA GLU A 119 -9.93 10.66 -7.91
C GLU A 119 -11.23 9.87 -8.00
N ARG A 120 -11.39 8.83 -7.18
CA ARG A 120 -12.59 7.99 -7.17
C ARG A 120 -13.85 8.81 -6.87
N ARG A 121 -13.80 9.66 -5.86
CA ARG A 121 -14.94 10.51 -5.47
C ARG A 121 -15.26 11.57 -6.52
N GLY A 122 -14.24 12.22 -7.05
CA GLY A 122 -14.41 13.24 -8.09
C GLY A 122 -15.00 12.65 -9.38
N ILE A 123 -14.62 11.44 -9.75
CA ILE A 123 -15.19 10.73 -10.92
C ILE A 123 -16.64 10.33 -10.64
N ALA A 124 -16.92 9.74 -9.45
CA ALA A 124 -18.27 9.36 -9.07
C ALA A 124 -19.23 10.55 -8.97
N ALA A 125 -18.77 11.70 -8.44
CA ALA A 125 -19.56 12.92 -8.36
C ALA A 125 -19.98 13.47 -9.73
N ARG A 126 -19.26 13.10 -10.80
CA ARG A 126 -19.63 13.42 -12.19
C ARG A 126 -20.57 12.40 -12.84
N GLY A 127 -21.09 11.43 -12.06
CA GLY A 127 -21.95 10.36 -12.56
C GLY A 127 -21.25 9.31 -13.42
N LEU A 128 -19.91 9.26 -13.37
CA LEU A 128 -19.11 8.28 -14.11
C LEU A 128 -18.83 7.05 -13.25
N ARG A 129 -18.49 5.93 -13.90
CA ARG A 129 -18.08 4.72 -13.20
C ARG A 129 -16.83 5.00 -12.37
N MET A 130 -16.92 4.71 -11.06
CA MET A 130 -15.77 4.86 -10.15
C MET A 130 -14.67 3.86 -10.55
N PRO A 131 -13.41 4.30 -10.71
CA PRO A 131 -12.31 3.42 -11.01
C PRO A 131 -11.99 2.50 -9.82
N SER A 132 -11.46 1.34 -10.14
CA SER A 132 -11.03 0.33 -9.16
C SER A 132 -9.59 -0.10 -9.44
N PRO A 133 -8.79 -0.42 -8.43
CA PRO A 133 -7.48 -1.03 -8.63
C PRO A 133 -7.54 -2.29 -9.50
N LEU A 134 -8.63 -3.05 -9.46
CA LEU A 134 -8.79 -4.26 -10.28
C LEU A 134 -8.82 -3.98 -11.78
N ASP A 135 -9.14 -2.76 -12.22
CA ASP A 135 -9.28 -2.42 -13.63
C ASP A 135 -7.99 -2.67 -14.42
N GLN A 136 -6.82 -2.38 -13.84
CA GLN A 136 -5.50 -2.57 -14.44
C GLN A 136 -4.58 -3.54 -13.69
N LEU A 137 -5.04 -4.14 -12.59
CA LEU A 137 -4.18 -4.95 -11.72
C LEU A 137 -3.44 -6.08 -12.45
N LYS A 138 -4.12 -6.79 -13.35
CA LYS A 138 -3.49 -7.88 -14.14
C LYS A 138 -2.42 -7.37 -15.08
N GLU A 139 -2.59 -6.18 -15.65
CA GLU A 139 -1.61 -5.57 -16.53
C GLU A 139 -0.38 -5.16 -15.77
N ILE A 140 -0.56 -4.53 -14.61
CA ILE A 140 0.53 -4.15 -13.70
C ILE A 140 1.33 -5.39 -13.27
N VAL A 141 0.63 -6.43 -12.76
CA VAL A 141 1.28 -7.68 -12.30
C VAL A 141 2.10 -8.35 -13.41
N ARG A 142 1.63 -8.30 -14.65
CA ARG A 142 2.38 -8.86 -15.80
C ARG A 142 3.55 -7.98 -16.25
N ALA A 143 3.54 -6.72 -15.91
CA ALA A 143 4.52 -5.75 -16.38
C ALA A 143 5.77 -5.67 -15.51
N VAL A 144 5.71 -6.19 -14.26
CA VAL A 144 6.79 -6.15 -13.29
C VAL A 144 7.10 -7.53 -12.71
N ASN A 145 8.30 -7.71 -12.16
CA ASN A 145 8.74 -8.97 -11.54
C ASN A 145 8.74 -8.91 -10.01
N ILE A 146 8.46 -7.75 -9.44
CA ILE A 146 8.36 -7.54 -7.99
C ILE A 146 6.90 -7.59 -7.52
N PRO A 147 6.63 -7.91 -6.23
CA PRO A 147 5.27 -8.04 -5.72
C PRO A 147 4.46 -6.76 -5.87
N VAL A 148 3.18 -6.92 -6.21
CA VAL A 148 2.23 -5.80 -6.36
C VAL A 148 1.25 -5.80 -5.18
N GLN A 149 1.07 -4.63 -4.58
CA GLN A 149 0.03 -4.34 -3.60
C GLN A 149 -1.12 -3.60 -4.28
N ALA A 150 -2.36 -4.06 -4.06
CA ALA A 150 -3.55 -3.38 -4.53
C ALA A 150 -4.14 -2.49 -3.44
N VAL A 151 -4.39 -1.21 -3.76
CA VAL A 151 -4.97 -0.24 -2.83
C VAL A 151 -5.87 0.78 -3.53
N GLY A 152 -6.92 1.23 -2.84
CA GLY A 152 -7.82 2.29 -3.32
C GLY A 152 -9.29 1.93 -3.26
N GLY A 153 -9.88 1.93 -2.05
CA GLY A 153 -11.32 1.76 -1.83
C GLY A 153 -11.87 0.42 -2.34
N LEU A 154 -11.12 -0.64 -2.15
CA LEU A 154 -11.56 -2.00 -2.49
C LEU A 154 -12.78 -2.39 -1.64
N THR A 155 -13.81 -2.92 -2.28
CA THR A 155 -14.87 -3.63 -1.56
C THR A 155 -14.33 -4.96 -1.02
N LEU A 156 -15.08 -5.61 -0.14
CA LEU A 156 -14.75 -6.94 0.36
C LEU A 156 -14.51 -7.93 -0.79
N GLU A 157 -15.43 -7.97 -1.74
CA GLU A 157 -15.35 -8.86 -2.90
C GLU A 157 -14.14 -8.56 -3.78
N GLN A 158 -13.80 -7.28 -3.96
CA GLN A 158 -12.63 -6.87 -4.72
C GLN A 158 -11.34 -7.24 -4.00
N ALA A 159 -11.25 -6.99 -2.70
CA ALA A 159 -10.08 -7.34 -1.89
C ALA A 159 -9.78 -8.85 -1.94
N ILE A 160 -10.82 -9.69 -1.81
CA ILE A 160 -10.70 -11.15 -1.92
C ILE A 160 -10.23 -11.61 -3.31
N GLN A 161 -10.51 -10.84 -4.37
CA GLN A 161 -10.12 -11.18 -5.73
C GLN A 161 -8.66 -10.82 -6.06
N CYS A 162 -8.02 -9.89 -5.33
CA CYS A 162 -6.66 -9.44 -5.65
C CYS A 162 -5.64 -10.57 -5.81
N PRO A 163 -5.60 -11.61 -4.94
CA PRO A 163 -4.70 -12.75 -5.13
C PRO A 163 -4.93 -13.50 -6.45
N LEU A 164 -6.18 -13.60 -6.92
CA LEU A 164 -6.52 -14.24 -8.20
C LEU A 164 -6.01 -13.44 -9.42
N TYR A 165 -5.71 -12.17 -9.23
CA TYR A 165 -5.11 -11.30 -10.24
C TYR A 165 -3.57 -11.30 -10.15
N GLY A 166 -3.00 -12.04 -9.19
CA GLY A 166 -1.55 -12.15 -8.99
C GLY A 166 -0.97 -11.08 -8.04
N ALA A 167 -1.80 -10.32 -7.32
CA ALA A 167 -1.33 -9.36 -6.32
C ALA A 167 -1.33 -10.00 -4.93
N PRO A 168 -0.15 -10.26 -4.34
CA PRO A 168 -0.06 -10.93 -3.03
C PRO A 168 -0.43 -10.03 -1.86
N LEU A 169 -0.47 -8.72 -2.05
CA LEU A 169 -0.72 -7.74 -0.99
C LEU A 169 -1.97 -6.92 -1.27
N VAL A 170 -2.78 -6.73 -0.23
CA VAL A 170 -4.03 -5.96 -0.28
C VAL A 170 -4.11 -5.03 0.91
N VAL A 171 -4.40 -3.75 0.69
CA VAL A 171 -4.63 -2.80 1.77
C VAL A 171 -6.09 -2.84 2.20
N LEU A 172 -6.31 -3.13 3.47
CA LEU A 172 -7.61 -3.08 4.13
C LEU A 172 -7.69 -1.78 4.95
N GLY A 173 -8.40 -0.80 4.43
CA GLY A 173 -8.58 0.51 5.06
C GLY A 173 -10.02 0.97 4.97
N ALA A 174 -10.25 2.28 4.98
CA ALA A 174 -11.55 2.82 4.61
C ALA A 174 -11.85 2.44 3.14
N PRO A 175 -13.04 2.04 2.76
CA PRO A 175 -14.30 2.04 3.48
C PRO A 175 -14.63 0.75 4.25
N LEU A 176 -13.76 -0.25 4.29
CA LEU A 176 -14.06 -1.53 4.97
C LEU A 176 -14.20 -1.38 6.49
N THR A 177 -13.53 -0.38 7.07
CA THR A 177 -13.46 -0.18 8.52
C THR A 177 -14.01 1.18 8.96
N ILE A 178 -14.15 2.13 8.05
CA ILE A 178 -14.58 3.50 8.32
C ILE A 178 -15.52 3.92 7.19
N ASP A 179 -16.67 4.47 7.55
CA ASP A 179 -17.44 5.26 6.60
C ASP A 179 -16.65 6.54 6.30
N ALA A 180 -15.95 6.52 5.17
CA ALA A 180 -15.08 7.62 4.76
C ALA A 180 -15.85 8.91 4.49
N ASP A 181 -17.16 8.83 4.20
CA ASP A 181 -17.99 10.00 3.96
C ASP A 181 -18.45 10.66 5.27
N ALA A 182 -18.65 9.84 6.31
CA ALA A 182 -19.10 10.31 7.62
C ALA A 182 -17.98 10.38 8.66
N PHE A 183 -16.76 9.94 8.32
CA PHE A 183 -15.65 9.77 9.27
C PHE A 183 -16.05 8.94 10.51
N LYS A 184 -16.91 7.98 10.32
CA LYS A 184 -17.38 7.08 11.38
C LYS A 184 -16.77 5.71 11.20
N THR A 185 -16.51 5.02 12.31
CA THR A 185 -16.24 3.58 12.28
C THR A 185 -17.42 2.87 11.66
N ALA A 186 -17.15 1.88 10.81
CA ALA A 186 -18.19 1.03 10.24
C ALA A 186 -19.03 0.41 11.36
N ASP A 187 -20.35 0.39 11.18
CA ASP A 187 -21.23 -0.31 12.11
C ASP A 187 -20.94 -1.81 12.06
N GLY A 188 -20.77 -2.42 13.22
CA GLY A 188 -20.57 -3.85 13.34
C GLY A 188 -19.25 -4.26 14.01
N ASP A 189 -19.03 -5.56 14.08
CA ASP A 189 -17.81 -6.15 14.64
C ASP A 189 -16.68 -6.12 13.59
N LEU A 190 -15.84 -5.10 13.68
CA LEU A 190 -14.67 -4.90 12.83
C LEU A 190 -13.72 -6.11 12.87
N GLU A 191 -13.53 -6.73 14.05
CA GLU A 191 -12.63 -7.87 14.17
C GLU A 191 -13.17 -9.08 13.38
N SER A 192 -14.46 -9.37 13.48
CA SER A 192 -15.09 -10.44 12.73
C SER A 192 -15.06 -10.22 11.22
N SER A 193 -15.30 -8.98 10.77
CA SER A 193 -15.22 -8.62 9.35
C SER A 193 -13.81 -8.80 8.80
N LEU A 194 -12.80 -8.28 9.49
CA LEU A 194 -11.40 -8.44 9.10
C LEU A 194 -10.97 -9.91 9.12
N ARG A 195 -11.40 -10.68 10.11
CA ARG A 195 -11.10 -12.12 10.21
C ARG A 195 -11.63 -12.90 9.01
N LEU A 196 -12.85 -12.62 8.59
CA LEU A 196 -13.43 -13.25 7.41
C LEU A 196 -12.63 -12.94 6.14
N ILE A 197 -12.25 -11.68 5.96
CA ILE A 197 -11.44 -11.22 4.82
C ILE A 197 -10.07 -11.93 4.83
N CYS A 198 -9.35 -11.89 5.95
CA CYS A 198 -8.03 -12.51 6.08
C CYS A 198 -8.10 -14.01 5.81
N GLN A 199 -9.05 -14.73 6.42
CA GLN A 199 -9.25 -16.16 6.17
C GLN A 199 -9.48 -16.46 4.69
N LYS A 200 -10.26 -15.62 4.01
CA LYS A 200 -10.56 -15.83 2.60
C LYS A 200 -9.35 -15.56 1.71
N ILE A 201 -8.62 -14.47 1.96
CA ILE A 201 -7.38 -14.15 1.23
C ILE A 201 -6.33 -15.25 1.44
N HIS A 202 -6.09 -15.65 2.70
CA HIS A 202 -5.11 -16.68 3.03
C HIS A 202 -5.48 -18.07 2.45
N SER A 203 -6.76 -18.33 2.18
CA SER A 203 -7.19 -19.60 1.58
C SER A 203 -6.68 -19.83 0.15
N TYR A 204 -6.20 -18.78 -0.52
CA TYR A 204 -5.57 -18.91 -1.84
C TYR A 204 -4.11 -19.39 -1.77
N GLY A 205 -3.51 -19.44 -0.56
CA GLY A 205 -2.09 -19.75 -0.38
C GLY A 205 -1.15 -18.67 -0.92
N ASP A 206 0.11 -19.03 -1.10
CA ASP A 206 1.09 -18.11 -1.67
C ASP A 206 0.76 -17.81 -3.13
N VAL A 207 0.71 -16.53 -3.48
CA VAL A 207 0.56 -16.09 -4.86
C VAL A 207 1.90 -16.25 -5.55
N PRO A 208 2.00 -17.11 -6.58
CA PRO A 208 3.27 -17.30 -7.28
C PRO A 208 3.66 -15.97 -7.94
N MET A 209 4.89 -15.54 -7.67
CA MET A 209 5.52 -14.48 -8.44
C MET A 209 5.59 -14.94 -9.88
N THR A 210 4.87 -14.28 -10.78
CA THR A 210 4.96 -14.60 -12.20
C THR A 210 6.35 -14.23 -12.69
N SER A 211 7.26 -15.21 -12.74
CA SER A 211 8.47 -15.08 -13.53
C SER A 211 8.04 -15.09 -14.99
N ASN A 212 7.88 -13.90 -15.56
CA ASN A 212 7.78 -13.78 -17.00
C ASN A 212 9.17 -14.07 -17.58
N HIS A 213 9.33 -15.27 -18.11
CA HIS A 213 10.41 -15.62 -19.04
C HIS A 213 10.00 -15.23 -20.46
#